data_c5b547541f0757f5937a4382c345baaa
#
_entry.id   c5b547541f0757f5937a4382c345baaa
#
_cell.length_a   1.000
_cell.length_b   1.000
_cell.length_c   1.000
_cell.angle_alpha   90.00
_cell.angle_beta   90.00
_cell.angle_gamma   90.00
#
_symmetry.space_group_name_H-M   'P 1'
#
loop_
_entity.id
_entity.type
_entity.pdbx_description
1 polymer ?
#
loop_
_entity_poly.entity_id
_entity_poly.type
_entity_poly.pdbx_seq_one_letter_code
_entity_poly.pdbx_strand_id
1 'polypeptide(L)'
;MIDFDLELIDLFAEMDKRTLRVKDCIRNEYYRVKNLLDKSPSRLELFTYMDDDVYQLAMQHSKENPFKRYLDYKKELDELSVDESAFLKDIDGRDFIHLIETTNMTKVYKMPVLMAFYNHGDIRMGVTEQQLLASWKEFFSTGTNWKDLDKDMTYEKYMAISDKEHINKILKMPVHFLQE
;
A
#
# COMPACT_ATOMS: atom_id res chain seq x y z
N MET A 1 50.94 9.63 -15.37
CA MET A 1 50.04 10.11 -14.30
C MET A 1 48.96 10.90 -15.02
N ILE A 2 47.74 10.40 -15.03
CA ILE A 2 46.60 11.09 -15.67
C ILE A 2 46.14 12.10 -14.63
N ASP A 3 46.43 13.37 -14.87
CA ASP A 3 45.90 14.47 -14.06
C ASP A 3 44.45 14.63 -14.45
N PHE A 4 43.54 14.16 -13.59
CA PHE A 4 42.12 14.44 -13.76
C PHE A 4 41.90 15.90 -13.40
N ASP A 5 41.46 16.67 -14.38
CA ASP A 5 41.09 18.05 -14.22
C ASP A 5 40.05 18.18 -13.10
N LEU A 6 40.39 18.86 -12.02
CA LEU A 6 39.52 19.07 -10.86
C LEU A 6 38.20 19.75 -11.29
N GLU A 7 38.23 20.60 -12.32
CA GLU A 7 37.04 21.22 -12.91
C GLU A 7 36.09 20.16 -13.51
N LEU A 8 36.67 19.08 -14.10
CA LEU A 8 35.86 17.98 -14.65
C LEU A 8 35.22 17.15 -13.54
N ILE A 9 35.94 16.91 -12.44
CA ILE A 9 35.42 16.22 -11.26
C ILE A 9 34.31 17.04 -10.61
N ASP A 10 34.49 18.34 -10.47
CA ASP A 10 33.47 19.25 -9.94
C ASP A 10 32.25 19.35 -10.86
N LEU A 11 32.47 19.33 -12.20
CA LEU A 11 31.39 19.30 -13.18
C LEU A 11 30.56 18.00 -13.10
N PHE A 12 31.23 16.86 -12.93
CA PHE A 12 30.54 15.58 -12.71
C PHE A 12 29.83 15.55 -11.36
N ALA A 13 30.43 16.10 -10.29
CA ALA A 13 29.80 16.24 -8.99
C ALA A 13 28.60 17.20 -9.02
N GLU A 14 28.64 18.26 -9.84
CA GLU A 14 27.50 19.16 -10.09
C GLU A 14 26.45 18.51 -10.99
N MET A 15 26.82 17.67 -11.95
CA MET A 15 25.90 16.89 -12.76
C MET A 15 25.19 15.81 -11.92
N ASP A 16 25.88 15.16 -10.99
CA ASP A 16 25.30 14.23 -10.01
C ASP A 16 24.42 14.99 -9.00
N LYS A 17 24.79 16.20 -8.60
CA LYS A 17 23.96 17.12 -7.79
C LYS A 17 22.78 17.73 -8.55
N ARG A 18 22.78 17.70 -9.88
CA ARG A 18 21.58 17.98 -10.69
C ARG A 18 20.61 16.84 -10.55
N THR A 19 20.15 16.70 -9.32
CA THR A 19 18.84 16.19 -8.96
C THR A 19 18.24 15.30 -10.04
N LEU A 20 18.61 14.04 -10.06
CA LEU A 20 17.64 13.03 -10.48
C LEU A 20 16.36 13.44 -9.75
N ARG A 21 15.38 13.94 -10.48
CA ARG A 21 14.10 14.32 -9.85
C ARG A 21 13.65 13.09 -9.10
N VAL A 22 13.06 13.26 -7.92
CA VAL A 22 12.54 12.14 -7.11
C VAL A 22 11.79 11.12 -7.98
N LYS A 23 11.01 11.62 -8.93
CA LYS A 23 10.30 10.82 -9.93
C LYS A 23 11.23 9.93 -10.76
N ASP A 24 12.39 10.43 -11.14
CA ASP A 24 13.36 9.66 -11.96
C ASP A 24 14.07 8.59 -11.13
N CYS A 25 14.39 8.87 -9.86
CA CYS A 25 14.93 7.88 -8.94
C CYS A 25 13.97 6.71 -8.75
N ILE A 26 12.70 7.01 -8.45
CA ILE A 26 11.67 5.99 -8.25
C ILE A 26 11.42 5.20 -9.53
N ARG A 27 11.40 5.87 -10.69
CA ARG A 27 11.22 5.21 -12.00
C ARG A 27 12.38 4.28 -12.34
N ASN A 28 13.61 4.73 -12.14
CA ASN A 28 14.81 3.91 -12.40
C ASN A 28 14.80 2.68 -11.49
N GLU A 29 14.40 2.83 -10.25
CA GLU A 29 14.28 1.74 -9.30
C GLU A 29 13.18 0.74 -9.69
N TYR A 30 12.02 1.22 -10.15
CA TYR A 30 10.99 0.35 -10.71
C TYR A 30 11.53 -0.53 -11.85
N TYR A 31 12.27 0.07 -12.80
CA TYR A 31 12.85 -0.68 -13.90
C TYR A 31 13.99 -1.61 -13.46
N ARG A 32 14.74 -1.24 -12.43
CA ARG A 32 15.72 -2.16 -11.82
C ARG A 32 15.02 -3.40 -11.27
N VAL A 33 13.95 -3.22 -10.51
CA VAL A 33 13.15 -4.34 -9.95
C VAL A 33 12.48 -5.15 -11.06
N LYS A 34 11.92 -4.49 -12.07
CA LYS A 34 11.35 -5.14 -13.25
C LYS A 34 12.37 -6.04 -13.94
N ASN A 35 13.57 -5.55 -14.18
CA ASN A 35 14.65 -6.31 -14.80
C ASN A 35 15.13 -7.47 -13.91
N LEU A 36 15.15 -7.26 -12.59
CA LEU A 36 15.50 -8.33 -11.63
C LEU A 36 14.50 -9.49 -11.68
N LEU A 37 13.20 -9.17 -11.84
CA LEU A 37 12.11 -10.17 -11.83
C LEU A 37 11.76 -10.70 -13.23
N ASP A 38 12.32 -10.11 -14.28
CA ASP A 38 11.98 -10.37 -15.70
C ASP A 38 10.47 -10.24 -15.99
N LYS A 39 9.78 -9.37 -15.23
CA LYS A 39 8.36 -9.05 -15.39
C LYS A 39 8.01 -7.71 -14.73
N SER A 40 6.87 -7.14 -15.13
CA SER A 40 6.30 -5.99 -14.41
C SER A 40 6.00 -6.38 -12.96
N PRO A 41 6.61 -5.73 -11.95
CA PRO A 41 6.42 -6.10 -10.56
C PRO A 41 4.98 -5.83 -10.10
N SER A 42 4.50 -6.65 -9.19
CA SER A 42 3.34 -6.29 -8.36
C SER A 42 3.75 -5.24 -7.31
N ARG A 43 2.77 -4.59 -6.68
CA ARG A 43 3.01 -3.62 -5.60
C ARG A 43 3.83 -4.22 -4.45
N LEU A 44 3.54 -5.48 -4.08
CA LEU A 44 4.27 -6.19 -3.04
C LEU A 44 5.70 -6.53 -3.46
N GLU A 45 5.89 -6.99 -4.69
CA GLU A 45 7.23 -7.27 -5.23
C GLU A 45 8.06 -5.99 -5.32
N LEU A 46 7.48 -4.88 -5.80
CA LEU A 46 8.20 -3.61 -5.80
C LEU A 46 8.64 -3.21 -4.39
N PHE A 47 7.74 -3.31 -3.40
CA PHE A 47 8.07 -3.04 -1.99
C PHE A 47 9.19 -3.96 -1.46
N THR A 48 9.13 -5.24 -1.81
CA THR A 48 10.08 -6.25 -1.30
C THR A 48 11.49 -6.08 -1.85
N TYR A 49 11.60 -5.64 -3.10
CA TYR A 49 12.89 -5.58 -3.82
C TYR A 49 13.40 -4.15 -4.05
N MET A 50 12.61 -3.13 -3.69
CA MET A 50 13.03 -1.73 -3.76
C MET A 50 14.14 -1.45 -2.75
N ASP A 51 15.11 -0.62 -3.16
CA ASP A 51 16.16 -0.12 -2.28
C ASP A 51 15.55 0.73 -1.15
N ASP A 52 16.06 0.54 0.08
CA ASP A 52 15.52 1.21 1.27
C ASP A 52 15.62 2.73 1.18
N ASP A 53 16.70 3.28 0.62
CA ASP A 53 16.88 4.74 0.49
C ASP A 53 15.86 5.31 -0.51
N VAL A 54 15.59 4.59 -1.62
CA VAL A 54 14.58 4.99 -2.61
C VAL A 54 13.18 4.84 -2.04
N TYR A 55 12.93 3.81 -1.24
CA TYR A 55 11.67 3.67 -0.51
C TYR A 55 11.44 4.85 0.44
N GLN A 56 12.43 5.22 1.26
CA GLN A 56 12.32 6.37 2.16
C GLN A 56 12.11 7.67 1.39
N LEU A 57 12.80 7.84 0.26
CA LEU A 57 12.61 8.99 -0.62
C LEU A 57 11.16 9.05 -1.14
N ALA A 58 10.59 7.92 -1.58
CA ALA A 58 9.21 7.83 -2.04
C ALA A 58 8.22 8.16 -0.92
N MET A 59 8.46 7.68 0.31
CA MET A 59 7.59 7.95 1.45
C MET A 59 7.56 9.43 1.84
N GLN A 60 8.66 10.16 1.67
CA GLN A 60 8.74 11.62 1.94
C GLN A 60 8.01 12.45 0.86
N HIS A 61 7.80 11.90 -0.35
CA HIS A 61 7.22 12.61 -1.49
C HIS A 61 5.89 11.98 -1.91
N SER A 62 4.83 12.31 -1.17
CA SER A 62 3.50 11.67 -1.30
C SER A 62 2.94 11.65 -2.74
N LYS A 63 3.21 12.68 -3.55
CA LYS A 63 2.74 12.77 -4.95
C LYS A 63 3.47 11.79 -5.88
N GLU A 64 4.73 11.52 -5.59
CA GLU A 64 5.59 10.64 -6.38
C GLU A 64 5.61 9.20 -5.85
N ASN A 65 4.95 8.98 -4.70
CA ASN A 65 4.94 7.67 -4.04
C ASN A 65 4.08 6.65 -4.81
N PRO A 66 4.71 5.64 -5.45
CA PRO A 66 3.99 4.64 -6.22
C PRO A 66 3.06 3.78 -5.36
N PHE A 67 3.38 3.61 -4.07
CA PHE A 67 2.60 2.78 -3.16
C PHE A 67 1.23 3.36 -2.79
N LYS A 68 1.01 4.66 -3.04
CA LYS A 68 -0.27 5.33 -2.82
C LYS A 68 -1.17 5.41 -4.06
N ARG A 69 -0.64 5.01 -5.23
CA ARG A 69 -1.35 5.10 -6.51
C ARG A 69 -0.73 4.15 -7.54
N TYR A 70 -0.60 2.89 -7.17
CA TYR A 70 0.24 1.94 -7.89
C TYR A 70 -0.21 1.69 -9.34
N LEU A 71 -1.51 1.53 -9.58
CA LEU A 71 -2.02 1.32 -10.92
C LEU A 71 -1.90 2.58 -11.80
N ASP A 72 -2.13 3.77 -11.24
CA ASP A 72 -1.88 5.03 -11.96
C ASP A 72 -0.40 5.21 -12.26
N TYR A 73 0.48 4.83 -11.33
CA TYR A 73 1.92 4.85 -11.56
C TYR A 73 2.34 3.92 -12.71
N LYS A 74 1.84 2.68 -12.73
CA LYS A 74 2.05 1.74 -13.85
C LYS A 74 1.49 2.27 -15.16
N LYS A 75 0.34 2.95 -15.12
CA LYS A 75 -0.25 3.62 -16.29
C LYS A 75 0.66 4.73 -16.82
N GLU A 76 1.26 5.55 -15.96
CA GLU A 76 2.23 6.58 -16.36
C GLU A 76 3.49 6.00 -17.03
N LEU A 77 3.86 4.76 -16.67
CA LEU A 77 5.00 4.04 -17.25
C LEU A 77 4.64 3.21 -18.49
N ASP A 78 3.35 3.15 -18.87
CA ASP A 78 2.82 2.26 -19.92
C ASP A 78 3.07 0.75 -19.62
N GLU A 79 2.94 0.39 -18.34
CA GLU A 79 3.24 -0.95 -17.80
C GLU A 79 2.00 -1.71 -17.29
N LEU A 80 0.79 -1.21 -17.59
CA LEU A 80 -0.44 -1.91 -17.20
C LEU A 80 -0.64 -3.18 -18.01
N SER A 81 -1.05 -4.25 -17.32
CA SER A 81 -1.59 -5.43 -17.99
C SER A 81 -2.97 -5.15 -18.60
N VAL A 82 -3.45 -6.08 -19.41
CA VAL A 82 -4.80 -5.99 -20.01
C VAL A 82 -5.87 -5.95 -18.91
N ASP A 83 -5.73 -6.80 -17.89
CA ASP A 83 -6.68 -6.88 -16.77
C ASP A 83 -6.63 -5.63 -15.90
N GLU A 84 -5.44 -5.12 -15.58
CA GLU A 84 -5.28 -3.87 -14.84
C GLU A 84 -5.87 -2.68 -15.61
N SER A 85 -5.70 -2.65 -16.94
CA SER A 85 -6.27 -1.62 -17.80
C SER A 85 -7.80 -1.69 -17.86
N ALA A 86 -8.37 -2.90 -17.89
CA ALA A 86 -9.81 -3.11 -17.83
C ALA A 86 -10.37 -2.67 -16.48
N PHE A 87 -9.68 -3.02 -15.39
CA PHE A 87 -10.06 -2.65 -14.03
C PHE A 87 -10.08 -1.12 -13.82
N LEU A 88 -9.08 -0.39 -14.33
CA LEU A 88 -9.05 1.08 -14.23
C LEU A 88 -10.14 1.79 -15.05
N LYS A 89 -10.79 1.09 -16.00
CA LYS A 89 -11.96 1.62 -16.72
C LYS A 89 -13.25 1.46 -15.94
N ASP A 90 -13.30 0.52 -15.00
CA ASP A 90 -14.40 0.37 -14.07
C ASP A 90 -14.33 1.46 -12.99
N ILE A 91 -15.37 2.29 -12.92
CA ILE A 91 -15.41 3.44 -12.00
C ILE A 91 -15.41 2.97 -10.55
N ASP A 92 -16.23 1.98 -10.22
CA ASP A 92 -16.38 1.47 -8.86
C ASP A 92 -15.09 0.79 -8.37
N GLY A 93 -14.46 0.00 -9.25
CA GLY A 93 -13.17 -0.64 -8.97
C GLY A 93 -12.05 0.36 -8.75
N ARG A 94 -11.98 1.38 -9.58
CA ARG A 94 -10.99 2.47 -9.44
C ARG A 94 -11.18 3.24 -8.14
N ASP A 95 -12.41 3.61 -7.80
CA ASP A 95 -12.71 4.36 -6.59
C ASP A 95 -12.44 3.53 -5.34
N PHE A 96 -12.69 2.21 -5.39
CA PHE A 96 -12.33 1.29 -4.32
C PHE A 96 -10.81 1.18 -4.11
N ILE A 97 -10.03 1.05 -5.18
CA ILE A 97 -8.56 1.04 -5.06
C ILE A 97 -8.05 2.39 -4.52
N HIS A 98 -8.58 3.50 -5.01
CA HIS A 98 -8.22 4.82 -4.51
C HIS A 98 -8.51 4.97 -3.01
N LEU A 99 -9.66 4.48 -2.54
CA LEU A 99 -9.99 4.43 -1.13
C LEU A 99 -8.94 3.64 -0.33
N ILE A 100 -8.55 2.46 -0.80
CA ILE A 100 -7.54 1.62 -0.12
C ILE A 100 -6.18 2.34 -0.07
N GLU A 101 -5.74 2.91 -1.18
CA GLU A 101 -4.43 3.53 -1.33
C GLU A 101 -4.27 4.84 -0.54
N THR A 102 -5.36 5.59 -0.39
CA THR A 102 -5.36 6.91 0.28
C THR A 102 -5.85 6.88 1.72
N THR A 103 -6.50 5.78 2.12
CA THR A 103 -7.02 5.64 3.49
C THR A 103 -5.90 5.75 4.53
N ASN A 104 -6.06 6.69 5.44
CA ASN A 104 -5.13 6.87 6.55
C ASN A 104 -5.42 5.83 7.64
N MET A 105 -4.43 4.96 7.93
CA MET A 105 -4.55 3.92 8.94
C MET A 105 -3.72 4.27 10.18
N THR A 106 -4.31 5.04 11.07
CA THR A 106 -3.70 5.29 12.40
C THR A 106 -3.72 4.02 13.27
N LYS A 107 -4.71 3.15 13.03
CA LYS A 107 -4.83 1.80 13.61
C LYS A 107 -5.30 0.84 12.52
N VAL A 108 -4.95 -0.43 12.66
CA VAL A 108 -5.25 -1.48 11.67
C VAL A 108 -6.74 -1.84 11.52
N TYR A 109 -7.65 -1.15 12.20
CA TYR A 109 -9.09 -1.47 12.24
C TYR A 109 -9.78 -1.47 10.87
N LYS A 110 -9.30 -0.65 9.93
CA LYS A 110 -9.87 -0.61 8.58
C LYS A 110 -9.49 -1.84 7.75
N MET A 111 -8.33 -2.46 8.03
CA MET A 111 -7.86 -3.63 7.28
C MET A 111 -8.86 -4.79 7.24
N PRO A 112 -9.36 -5.30 8.39
CA PRO A 112 -10.31 -6.43 8.35
C PRO A 112 -11.64 -6.07 7.67
N VAL A 113 -12.04 -4.79 7.65
CA VAL A 113 -13.22 -4.34 6.91
C VAL A 113 -12.95 -4.39 5.41
N LEU A 114 -11.81 -3.85 4.95
CA LEU A 114 -11.42 -3.90 3.54
C LEU A 114 -11.19 -5.34 3.06
N MET A 115 -10.62 -6.20 3.92
CA MET A 115 -10.45 -7.63 3.63
C MET A 115 -11.78 -8.37 3.49
N ALA A 116 -12.86 -7.93 4.14
CA ALA A 116 -14.18 -8.52 3.95
C ALA A 116 -14.72 -8.29 2.54
N PHE A 117 -14.38 -7.15 1.91
CA PHE A 117 -14.73 -6.86 0.52
C PHE A 117 -13.79 -7.54 -0.48
N TYR A 118 -12.51 -7.72 -0.12
CA TYR A 118 -11.51 -8.36 -0.96
C TYR A 118 -10.80 -9.45 -0.17
N ASN A 119 -11.22 -10.68 -0.34
CA ASN A 119 -10.61 -11.84 0.30
C ASN A 119 -10.43 -12.98 -0.70
N HIS A 120 -9.26 -13.63 -0.67
CA HIS A 120 -8.89 -14.76 -1.52
C HIS A 120 -9.04 -14.52 -3.04
N GLY A 121 -8.86 -13.27 -3.49
CA GLY A 121 -8.92 -12.91 -4.91
C GLY A 121 -10.31 -12.52 -5.42
N ASP A 122 -11.34 -12.62 -4.58
CA ASP A 122 -12.71 -12.22 -4.94
C ASP A 122 -13.03 -10.81 -4.42
N ILE A 123 -13.53 -9.96 -5.30
CA ILE A 123 -14.08 -8.64 -4.94
C ILE A 123 -15.58 -8.77 -4.73
N ARG A 124 -16.07 -8.29 -3.59
CA ARG A 124 -17.49 -8.28 -3.25
C ARG A 124 -18.02 -6.84 -3.28
N MET A 125 -19.12 -6.61 -3.97
CA MET A 125 -19.78 -5.31 -4.04
C MET A 125 -20.59 -4.98 -2.77
N GLY A 126 -20.80 -5.95 -1.90
CA GLY A 126 -21.45 -5.78 -0.61
C GLY A 126 -21.07 -6.90 0.35
N VAL A 127 -21.05 -6.59 1.63
CA VAL A 127 -20.74 -7.55 2.70
C VAL A 127 -21.80 -7.46 3.81
N THR A 128 -22.13 -8.63 4.37
CA THR A 128 -23.02 -8.72 5.53
C THR A 128 -22.26 -8.49 6.84
N GLU A 129 -22.97 -8.18 7.93
CA GLU A 129 -22.37 -8.09 9.26
C GLU A 129 -21.65 -9.38 9.67
N GLN A 130 -22.15 -10.54 9.27
CA GLN A 130 -21.50 -11.83 9.55
C GLN A 130 -20.18 -11.98 8.80
N GLN A 131 -20.10 -11.51 7.56
CA GLN A 131 -18.86 -11.53 6.77
C GLN A 131 -17.83 -10.52 7.32
N LEU A 132 -18.28 -9.33 7.74
CA LEU A 132 -17.45 -8.37 8.44
C LEU A 132 -16.89 -8.95 9.75
N LEU A 133 -17.74 -9.59 10.55
CA LEU A 133 -17.34 -10.22 11.80
C LEU A 133 -16.34 -11.36 11.58
N ALA A 134 -16.55 -12.18 10.56
CA ALA A 134 -15.64 -13.28 10.22
C ALA A 134 -14.25 -12.74 9.85
N SER A 135 -14.18 -11.79 8.92
CA SER A 135 -12.93 -11.14 8.51
C SER A 135 -12.24 -10.42 9.69
N TRP A 136 -13.01 -9.76 10.54
CA TRP A 136 -12.51 -9.11 11.74
C TRP A 136 -11.86 -10.09 12.72
N LYS A 137 -12.55 -11.19 13.02
CA LYS A 137 -12.03 -12.22 13.92
C LYS A 137 -10.80 -12.92 13.35
N GLU A 138 -10.82 -13.26 12.06
CA GLU A 138 -9.67 -13.84 11.38
C GLU A 138 -8.44 -12.95 11.49
N PHE A 139 -8.58 -11.66 11.17
CA PHE A 139 -7.49 -10.69 11.23
C PHE A 139 -6.93 -10.55 12.66
N PHE A 140 -7.80 -10.33 13.64
CA PHE A 140 -7.37 -10.09 15.03
C PHE A 140 -6.96 -11.34 15.78
N SER A 141 -7.33 -12.54 15.33
CA SER A 141 -6.81 -13.80 15.86
C SER A 141 -5.42 -14.16 15.31
N THR A 142 -4.98 -13.50 14.24
CA THR A 142 -3.68 -13.77 13.61
C THR A 142 -2.55 -13.11 14.41
N GLY A 143 -1.60 -13.92 14.85
CA GLY A 143 -0.41 -13.46 15.59
C GLY A 143 -0.74 -12.63 16.83
N THR A 144 -0.29 -11.39 16.84
CA THR A 144 -0.49 -10.44 17.96
C THR A 144 -1.40 -9.25 17.60
N ASN A 145 -2.14 -9.32 16.48
CA ASN A 145 -2.98 -8.21 15.99
C ASN A 145 -4.03 -7.77 17.01
N TRP A 146 -4.53 -8.70 17.85
CA TRP A 146 -5.47 -8.39 18.93
C TRP A 146 -4.97 -7.29 19.89
N LYS A 147 -3.65 -7.08 20.03
CA LYS A 147 -3.08 -6.01 20.87
C LYS A 147 -3.47 -4.61 20.40
N ASP A 148 -3.77 -4.44 19.11
CA ASP A 148 -4.15 -3.14 18.56
C ASP A 148 -5.60 -2.76 18.87
N LEU A 149 -6.42 -3.70 19.36
CA LEU A 149 -7.83 -3.44 19.69
C LEU A 149 -8.02 -2.46 20.84
N ASP A 150 -7.10 -2.45 21.81
CA ASP A 150 -7.11 -1.50 22.92
C ASP A 150 -5.70 -1.39 23.49
N LYS A 151 -5.42 -0.26 24.19
CA LYS A 151 -4.09 0.02 24.76
C LYS A 151 -3.64 -1.04 25.79
N ASP A 152 -4.60 -1.58 26.57
CA ASP A 152 -4.34 -2.56 27.61
C ASP A 152 -4.99 -3.92 27.30
N MET A 153 -5.06 -4.28 25.99
CA MET A 153 -5.61 -5.55 25.55
C MET A 153 -4.70 -6.71 25.95
N THR A 154 -5.28 -7.73 26.59
CA THR A 154 -4.66 -9.04 26.77
C THR A 154 -5.37 -10.09 25.95
N TYR A 155 -4.75 -11.24 25.72
CA TYR A 155 -5.38 -12.31 24.94
C TYR A 155 -6.67 -12.81 25.59
N GLU A 156 -6.72 -12.92 26.91
CA GLU A 156 -7.89 -13.35 27.68
C GLU A 156 -9.04 -12.33 27.50
N LYS A 157 -8.74 -11.03 27.56
CA LYS A 157 -9.73 -9.97 27.31
C LYS A 157 -10.26 -10.05 25.88
N TYR A 158 -9.38 -10.26 24.90
CA TYR A 158 -9.78 -10.42 23.49
C TYR A 158 -10.74 -11.60 23.30
N MET A 159 -10.41 -12.77 23.89
CA MET A 159 -11.24 -13.98 23.82
C MET A 159 -12.58 -13.85 24.54
N ALA A 160 -12.69 -12.94 25.50
CA ALA A 160 -13.93 -12.67 26.23
C ALA A 160 -14.87 -11.71 25.52
N ILE A 161 -14.44 -11.03 24.44
CA ILE A 161 -15.28 -10.12 23.65
C ILE A 161 -16.35 -10.90 22.92
N SER A 162 -17.61 -10.55 23.12
CA SER A 162 -18.73 -11.16 22.42
C SER A 162 -18.82 -10.70 20.97
N ASP A 163 -19.49 -11.48 20.12
CA ASP A 163 -19.74 -11.14 18.72
C ASP A 163 -20.46 -9.80 18.55
N LYS A 164 -21.42 -9.53 19.44
CA LYS A 164 -22.16 -8.26 19.45
C LYS A 164 -21.25 -7.06 19.75
N GLU A 165 -20.31 -7.20 20.66
CA GLU A 165 -19.33 -6.15 20.98
C GLU A 165 -18.36 -5.94 19.82
N HIS A 166 -17.90 -7.00 19.16
CA HIS A 166 -17.11 -6.89 17.94
C HIS A 166 -17.85 -6.15 16.85
N ILE A 167 -19.10 -6.53 16.54
CA ILE A 167 -19.93 -5.85 15.53
C ILE A 167 -20.12 -4.37 15.87
N ASN A 168 -20.46 -4.06 17.11
CA ASN A 168 -20.62 -2.67 17.55
C ASN A 168 -19.32 -1.86 17.34
N LYS A 169 -18.16 -2.45 17.61
CA LYS A 169 -16.86 -1.80 17.40
C LYS A 169 -16.57 -1.59 15.92
N ILE A 170 -16.86 -2.58 15.08
CA ILE A 170 -16.70 -2.50 13.61
C ILE A 170 -17.55 -1.36 13.04
N LEU A 171 -18.83 -1.31 13.38
CA LEU A 171 -19.76 -0.31 12.84
C LEU A 171 -19.42 1.10 13.33
N LYS A 172 -19.09 1.25 14.62
CA LYS A 172 -18.82 2.55 15.25
C LYS A 172 -17.51 3.19 14.83
N MET A 173 -16.49 2.39 14.53
CA MET A 173 -15.14 2.90 14.27
C MET A 173 -14.75 2.77 12.78
N PRO A 174 -14.36 1.56 12.26
CA PRO A 174 -13.83 1.50 10.90
C PRO A 174 -14.87 1.75 9.82
N VAL A 175 -16.10 1.24 9.96
CA VAL A 175 -17.16 1.44 8.95
C VAL A 175 -17.57 2.91 8.88
N HIS A 176 -17.78 3.55 10.02
CA HIS A 176 -18.11 4.98 10.06
C HIS A 176 -17.07 5.84 9.32
N PHE A 177 -15.78 5.62 9.57
CA PHE A 177 -14.69 6.38 8.95
C PHE A 177 -14.33 5.94 7.51
N LEU A 178 -14.94 4.90 6.98
CA LEU A 178 -14.83 4.51 5.57
C LEU A 178 -15.99 5.07 4.72
N GLN A 179 -17.03 5.63 5.36
CA GLN A 179 -18.20 6.23 4.71
C GLN A 179 -18.07 7.76 4.56
N GLU A 180 -17.09 8.39 5.19
CA GLU A 180 -16.77 9.81 5.05
C GLU A 180 -15.86 10.07 3.82
#